data_e879cb89bc01a9d259c77695359d22b3
#
_entry.id   e879cb89bc01a9d259c77695359d22b3
#
_cell.length_a   1.000
_cell.length_b   1.000
_cell.length_c   1.000
_cell.angle_alpha   90.00
_cell.angle_beta   90.00
_cell.angle_gamma   90.00
#
_symmetry.space_group_name_H-M   'P 1'
#
loop_
_entity.id
_entity.type
_entity.pdbx_description
1 polymer ?
#
loop_
_entity_poly.entity_id
_entity_poly.type
_entity_poly.pdbx_seq_one_letter_code
_entity_poly.pdbx_strand_id
1 'polypeptide(L)'
;MDHIAVVGASLAGLRAAETLRAEGFTGRLSIVGDEPHRPYDRPPLSKQVLTGEWDAERIALPVGAPGRLDAGWLLGRAAVRLDAAARRVTLDDGTVLDADGIVIATGASPRLLPGTDGVAGVHVLRTVDDATALAGALDGARSAVVVGAGFIGSEVAASCRA
;
A
#
# COMPACT_ATOMS: atom_id res chain seq x y z
N MET A 1 -18.58 17.84 -11.69
CA MET A 1 -17.47 17.31 -10.86
C MET A 1 -16.30 17.14 -11.78
N ASP A 2 -15.25 17.96 -11.58
CA ASP A 2 -14.13 18.07 -12.53
C ASP A 2 -12.85 17.39 -12.02
N HIS A 3 -12.75 17.18 -10.70
CA HIS A 3 -11.61 16.52 -10.09
C HIS A 3 -12.03 15.60 -8.95
N ILE A 4 -11.56 14.35 -8.98
CA ILE A 4 -11.67 13.40 -7.86
C ILE A 4 -10.27 13.00 -7.39
N ALA A 5 -10.04 13.10 -6.08
CA ALA A 5 -8.82 12.60 -5.42
C ALA A 5 -9.12 11.26 -4.73
N VAL A 6 -8.33 10.24 -5.05
CA VAL A 6 -8.38 8.93 -4.39
C VAL A 6 -7.17 8.83 -3.48
N VAL A 7 -7.41 8.78 -2.17
CA VAL A 7 -6.36 8.68 -1.15
C VAL A 7 -6.19 7.23 -0.74
N GLY A 8 -5.10 6.63 -1.18
CA GLY A 8 -4.74 5.23 -1.06
C GLY A 8 -4.48 4.62 -2.45
N ALA A 9 -3.20 4.34 -2.76
CA ALA A 9 -2.75 3.80 -4.05
C ALA A 9 -2.58 2.28 -4.04
N SER A 10 -3.44 1.55 -3.32
CA SER A 10 -3.46 0.09 -3.29
C SER A 10 -4.73 -0.44 -4.00
N LEU A 11 -5.08 -1.72 -3.80
CA LEU A 11 -6.18 -2.39 -4.50
C LEU A 11 -7.50 -1.60 -4.44
N ALA A 12 -7.90 -1.12 -3.25
CA ALA A 12 -9.18 -0.42 -3.09
C ALA A 12 -9.19 0.91 -3.88
N GLY A 13 -8.10 1.69 -3.81
CA GLY A 13 -7.99 2.94 -4.56
C GLY A 13 -7.94 2.72 -6.07
N LEU A 14 -7.20 1.69 -6.52
CA LEU A 14 -7.18 1.31 -7.93
C LEU A 14 -8.58 0.95 -8.43
N ARG A 15 -9.30 0.08 -7.71
CA ARG A 15 -10.67 -0.33 -8.10
C ARG A 15 -11.65 0.83 -8.08
N ALA A 16 -11.54 1.75 -7.11
CA ALA A 16 -12.35 2.97 -7.09
C ALA A 16 -12.10 3.83 -8.34
N ALA A 17 -10.85 4.05 -8.69
CA ALA A 17 -10.50 4.84 -9.87
C ALA A 17 -10.94 4.16 -11.19
N GLU A 18 -10.78 2.85 -11.32
CA GLU A 18 -11.26 2.07 -12.47
C GLU A 18 -12.78 2.14 -12.58
N THR A 19 -13.50 1.99 -11.46
CA THR A 19 -14.96 2.09 -11.43
C THR A 19 -15.43 3.49 -11.83
N LEU A 20 -14.80 4.55 -11.33
CA LEU A 20 -15.13 5.92 -11.74
C LEU A 20 -15.01 6.09 -13.25
N ARG A 21 -13.99 5.55 -13.89
CA ARG A 21 -13.84 5.59 -15.35
C ARG A 21 -14.90 4.74 -16.06
N ALA A 22 -15.20 3.56 -15.54
CA ALA A 22 -16.22 2.68 -16.12
C ALA A 22 -17.63 3.28 -16.07
N GLU A 23 -17.93 4.04 -15.00
CA GLU A 23 -19.19 4.79 -14.81
C GLU A 23 -19.21 6.13 -15.56
N GLY A 24 -18.20 6.42 -16.39
CA GLY A 24 -18.21 7.57 -17.29
C GLY A 24 -17.65 8.87 -16.71
N PHE A 25 -16.94 8.82 -15.58
CA PHE A 25 -16.24 10.01 -15.09
C PHE A 25 -15.06 10.36 -16.00
N THR A 26 -15.10 11.54 -16.62
CA THR A 26 -14.10 12.04 -17.57
C THR A 26 -13.19 13.13 -17.00
N GLY A 27 -13.47 13.60 -15.77
CA GLY A 27 -12.68 14.62 -15.10
C GLY A 27 -11.30 14.12 -14.65
N ARG A 28 -10.53 14.99 -14.03
CA ARG A 28 -9.21 14.68 -13.50
C ARG A 28 -9.31 13.66 -12.35
N LEU A 29 -8.47 12.62 -12.38
CA LEU A 29 -8.25 11.69 -11.30
C LEU A 29 -6.83 11.89 -10.74
N SER A 30 -6.72 12.04 -9.41
CA SER A 30 -5.45 12.01 -8.71
C SER A 30 -5.46 10.85 -7.72
N ILE A 31 -4.46 9.98 -7.78
CA ILE A 31 -4.31 8.84 -6.86
C ILE A 31 -3.07 9.11 -6.00
N VAL A 32 -3.29 9.19 -4.69
CA VAL A 32 -2.26 9.47 -3.69
C VAL A 32 -1.90 8.21 -2.93
N GLY A 33 -0.62 7.92 -2.75
CA GLY A 33 -0.15 6.78 -1.95
C GLY A 33 1.14 7.12 -1.21
N ASP A 34 1.22 6.68 0.05
CA ASP A 34 2.40 6.82 0.90
C ASP A 34 3.55 5.92 0.45
N GLU A 35 3.25 4.77 -0.13
CA GLU A 35 4.25 3.89 -0.73
C GLU A 35 4.71 4.42 -2.10
N PRO A 36 6.00 4.27 -2.46
CA PRO A 36 6.51 4.69 -3.78
C PRO A 36 6.11 3.73 -4.91
N HIS A 37 5.42 2.66 -4.59
CA HIS A 37 5.08 1.56 -5.50
C HIS A 37 3.71 1.77 -6.18
N ARG A 38 3.59 1.27 -7.40
CA ARG A 38 2.29 1.07 -8.05
C ARG A 38 1.49 0.02 -7.29
N PRO A 39 0.15 -0.03 -7.45
CA PRO A 39 -0.68 -1.04 -6.79
C PRO A 39 -0.17 -2.45 -7.02
N TYR A 40 -0.10 -3.23 -5.96
CA TYR A 40 0.32 -4.63 -5.98
C TYR A 40 -0.53 -5.49 -5.05
N ASP A 41 -0.49 -6.81 -5.24
CA ASP A 41 -1.22 -7.78 -4.45
C ASP A 41 -0.46 -8.09 -3.15
N ARG A 42 -1.12 -7.93 -1.98
CA ARG A 42 -0.48 -8.09 -0.66
C ARG A 42 -0.45 -9.53 -0.14
N PRO A 43 -1.41 -10.42 -0.44
CA PRO A 43 -1.40 -11.79 0.06
C PRO A 43 -0.11 -12.58 -0.22
N PRO A 44 0.63 -12.37 -1.32
CA PRO A 44 1.90 -13.05 -1.55
C PRO A 44 3.05 -12.61 -0.64
N LEU A 45 2.93 -11.45 0.03
CA LEU A 45 4.03 -10.87 0.84
C LEU A 45 4.50 -11.79 1.97
N SER A 46 3.56 -12.52 2.61
CA SER A 46 3.87 -13.48 3.68
C SER A 46 4.28 -14.87 3.18
N LYS A 47 4.23 -15.09 1.88
CA LYS A 47 4.44 -16.39 1.21
C LYS A 47 5.54 -16.28 0.16
N GLN A 48 5.16 -16.22 -1.10
CA GLN A 48 6.08 -16.31 -2.25
C GLN A 48 7.09 -15.15 -2.29
N VAL A 49 6.71 -13.96 -1.86
CA VAL A 49 7.66 -12.83 -1.78
C VAL A 49 8.64 -13.05 -0.63
N LEU A 50 8.14 -13.48 0.54
CA LEU A 50 9.00 -13.72 1.70
C LEU A 50 10.00 -14.84 1.45
N THR A 51 9.61 -15.87 0.70
CA THR A 51 10.50 -17.00 0.33
C THR A 51 11.40 -16.70 -0.87
N GLY A 52 11.27 -15.53 -1.51
CA GLY A 52 12.03 -15.14 -2.69
C GLY A 52 11.59 -15.84 -3.99
N GLU A 53 10.47 -16.57 -3.97
CA GLU A 53 9.92 -17.22 -5.17
C GLU A 53 9.35 -16.19 -6.17
N TRP A 54 8.77 -15.11 -5.66
CA TRP A 54 8.21 -14.02 -6.46
C TRP A 54 8.85 -12.69 -6.08
N ASP A 55 9.10 -11.88 -7.11
CA ASP A 55 9.55 -10.50 -6.96
C ASP A 55 8.37 -9.50 -6.94
N ALA A 56 8.68 -8.21 -6.77
CA ALA A 56 7.70 -7.14 -6.74
C ALA A 56 6.96 -6.96 -8.08
N GLU A 57 7.59 -7.31 -9.21
CA GLU A 57 6.97 -7.18 -10.54
C GLU A 57 5.86 -8.21 -10.72
N ARG A 58 6.06 -9.42 -10.22
CA ARG A 58 5.09 -10.51 -10.33
C ARG A 58 3.81 -10.26 -9.55
N ILE A 59 3.86 -9.50 -8.47
CA ILE A 59 2.70 -9.16 -7.65
C ILE A 59 2.04 -7.84 -8.07
N ALA A 60 2.60 -7.12 -9.05
CA ALA A 60 2.03 -5.87 -9.53
C ALA A 60 0.60 -6.08 -10.07
N LEU A 61 -0.32 -5.24 -9.63
CA LEU A 61 -1.69 -5.27 -10.16
C LEU A 61 -1.73 -4.59 -11.53
N PRO A 62 -2.44 -5.17 -12.50
CA PRO A 62 -2.62 -4.52 -13.79
C PRO A 62 -3.42 -3.23 -13.61
N VAL A 63 -2.85 -2.12 -14.05
CA VAL A 63 -3.48 -0.79 -14.03
C VAL A 63 -4.13 -0.53 -15.40
N GLY A 64 -5.22 -1.24 -15.69
CA GLY A 64 -5.98 -1.09 -16.94
C GLY A 64 -5.13 -1.22 -18.22
N ALA A 65 -5.74 -1.05 -19.40
CA ALA A 65 -4.98 -0.84 -20.63
C ALA A 65 -4.30 0.54 -20.60
N PRO A 66 -3.13 0.73 -21.26
CA PRO A 66 -2.45 2.02 -21.31
C PRO A 66 -3.40 3.15 -21.74
N GLY A 67 -3.45 4.23 -20.93
CA GLY A 67 -4.34 5.38 -21.16
C GLY A 67 -5.79 5.23 -20.71
N ARG A 68 -6.24 4.03 -20.35
CA ARG A 68 -7.66 3.81 -19.99
C ARG A 68 -8.02 4.38 -18.61
N LEU A 69 -7.09 4.39 -17.66
CA LEU A 69 -7.32 4.97 -16.34
C LEU A 69 -7.13 6.48 -16.35
N ASP A 70 -6.17 6.99 -17.10
CA ASP A 70 -5.84 8.42 -17.21
C ASP A 70 -5.86 9.13 -15.84
N ALA A 71 -4.98 8.69 -14.94
CA ALA A 71 -4.88 9.21 -13.58
C ALA A 71 -3.47 9.74 -13.29
N GLY A 72 -3.41 10.88 -12.60
CA GLY A 72 -2.18 11.39 -12.00
C GLY A 72 -1.84 10.60 -10.74
N TRP A 73 -0.63 10.05 -10.67
CA TRP A 73 -0.15 9.28 -9.53
C TRP A 73 0.80 10.12 -8.69
N LEU A 74 0.49 10.25 -7.42
CA LEU A 74 1.29 10.92 -6.39
C LEU A 74 1.74 9.84 -5.39
N LEU A 75 2.76 9.08 -5.77
CA LEU A 75 3.30 7.98 -5.00
C LEU A 75 4.46 8.44 -4.12
N GLY A 76 4.69 7.78 -2.97
CA GLY A 76 5.63 8.20 -1.95
C GLY A 76 5.22 9.54 -1.32
N ARG A 77 3.92 9.79 -1.22
CA ARG A 77 3.33 11.00 -0.64
C ARG A 77 2.19 10.62 0.29
N ALA A 78 2.36 10.85 1.58
CA ALA A 78 1.33 10.59 2.57
C ALA A 78 0.31 11.74 2.63
N ALA A 79 -0.97 11.40 2.63
CA ALA A 79 -2.02 12.37 2.95
C ALA A 79 -2.07 12.57 4.47
N VAL A 80 -1.74 13.78 4.93
CA VAL A 80 -1.59 14.08 6.36
C VAL A 80 -2.76 14.88 6.95
N ARG A 81 -3.57 15.51 6.09
CA ARG A 81 -4.72 16.29 6.54
C ARG A 81 -5.84 16.28 5.50
N LEU A 82 -7.06 16.18 6.00
CA LEU A 82 -8.30 16.38 5.23
C LEU A 82 -9.07 17.57 5.82
N ASP A 83 -9.37 18.56 4.97
CA ASP A 83 -10.38 19.56 5.22
C ASP A 83 -11.62 19.18 4.40
N ALA A 84 -12.58 18.55 5.06
CA ALA A 84 -13.79 18.04 4.40
C ALA A 84 -14.71 19.19 3.93
N ALA A 85 -14.75 20.33 4.65
CA ALA A 85 -15.57 21.47 4.28
C ALA A 85 -15.02 22.17 3.04
N ALA A 86 -13.70 22.35 2.97
CA ALA A 86 -13.02 22.90 1.81
C ALA A 86 -12.77 21.87 0.70
N ARG A 87 -13.04 20.59 0.94
CA ARG A 87 -12.75 19.46 0.02
C ARG A 87 -11.28 19.42 -0.41
N ARG A 88 -10.39 19.50 0.59
CA ARG A 88 -8.96 19.69 0.40
C ARG A 88 -8.16 18.63 1.13
N VAL A 89 -7.21 18.01 0.43
CA VAL A 89 -6.23 17.07 1.00
C VAL A 89 -4.85 17.71 0.99
N THR A 90 -4.15 17.69 2.14
CA THR A 90 -2.76 18.13 2.25
C THR A 90 -1.85 16.91 2.35
N LEU A 91 -0.78 16.90 1.58
CA LEU A 91 0.25 15.86 1.59
C LEU A 91 1.41 16.25 2.51
N ASP A 92 2.26 15.29 2.83
CA ASP A 92 3.43 15.44 3.72
C ASP A 92 4.51 16.39 3.20
N ASP A 93 4.58 16.56 1.87
CA ASP A 93 5.49 17.53 1.23
C ASP A 93 4.91 18.96 1.13
N GLY A 94 3.75 19.20 1.72
CA GLY A 94 3.03 20.48 1.67
C GLY A 94 2.16 20.66 0.42
N THR A 95 2.14 19.71 -0.52
CA THR A 95 1.24 19.75 -1.68
C THR A 95 -0.21 19.75 -1.21
N VAL A 96 -1.03 20.60 -1.80
CA VAL A 96 -2.46 20.71 -1.52
C VAL A 96 -3.25 20.33 -2.76
N LEU A 97 -4.18 19.40 -2.59
CA LEU A 97 -5.11 18.96 -3.62
C LEU A 97 -6.52 19.48 -3.30
N ASP A 98 -7.02 20.37 -4.13
CA ASP A 98 -8.43 20.73 -4.15
C ASP A 98 -9.17 19.75 -5.09
N ALA A 99 -10.25 19.14 -4.62
CA ALA A 99 -10.99 18.14 -5.37
C ALA A 99 -12.49 18.26 -5.10
N ASP A 100 -13.32 18.02 -6.10
CA ASP A 100 -14.79 18.03 -5.96
C ASP A 100 -15.31 16.81 -5.21
N GLY A 101 -14.57 15.70 -5.29
CA GLY A 101 -14.83 14.45 -4.58
C GLY A 101 -13.54 13.84 -4.03
N ILE A 102 -13.63 13.22 -2.86
CA ILE A 102 -12.50 12.55 -2.21
C ILE A 102 -12.93 11.13 -1.85
N VAL A 103 -12.16 10.15 -2.31
CA VAL A 103 -12.31 8.74 -1.94
C VAL A 103 -11.22 8.38 -0.94
N ILE A 104 -11.61 7.91 0.25
CA ILE A 104 -10.66 7.48 1.29
C ILE A 104 -10.50 5.96 1.19
N ALA A 105 -9.32 5.52 0.75
CA ALA A 105 -8.95 4.13 0.53
C ALA A 105 -7.58 3.79 1.18
N THR A 106 -7.26 4.42 2.32
CA THR A 106 -5.95 4.39 2.98
C THR A 106 -5.55 3.03 3.57
N GLY A 107 -6.50 2.12 3.71
CA GLY A 107 -6.23 0.80 4.26
C GLY A 107 -5.97 0.83 5.78
N ALA A 108 -4.97 0.07 6.23
CA ALA A 108 -4.59 -0.04 7.64
C ALA A 108 -3.07 -0.20 7.77
N SER A 109 -2.52 0.32 8.86
CA SER A 109 -1.13 0.14 9.25
C SER A 109 -0.98 -0.95 10.32
N PRO A 110 0.14 -1.66 10.39
CA PRO A 110 0.39 -2.62 11.44
C PRO A 110 0.50 -1.92 12.80
N ARG A 111 -0.04 -2.56 13.84
CA ARG A 111 0.15 -2.09 15.21
C ARG A 111 1.47 -2.64 15.76
N LEU A 112 2.36 -1.75 16.13
CA LEU A 112 3.58 -2.12 16.82
C LEU A 112 3.28 -2.55 18.28
N LEU A 113 4.06 -3.49 18.80
CA LEU A 113 4.01 -3.81 20.20
C LEU A 113 4.63 -2.64 21.01
N PRO A 114 4.05 -2.27 22.17
CA PRO A 114 4.65 -1.25 23.02
C PRO A 114 6.11 -1.56 23.37
N GLY A 115 6.99 -0.59 23.20
CA GLY A 115 8.40 -0.73 23.52
C GLY A 115 9.25 -1.44 22.46
N THR A 116 8.70 -1.72 21.28
CA THR A 116 9.46 -2.31 20.16
C THR A 116 9.83 -1.30 19.08
N ASP A 117 9.44 -0.06 19.25
CA ASP A 117 9.76 1.01 18.30
C ASP A 117 11.29 1.20 18.23
N GLY A 118 11.85 1.12 17.01
CA GLY A 118 13.28 1.23 16.76
C GLY A 118 14.14 0.06 17.27
N VAL A 119 13.56 -1.02 17.76
CA VAL A 119 14.32 -2.20 18.21
C VAL A 119 14.80 -2.99 16.99
N ALA A 120 16.12 -3.20 16.90
CA ALA A 120 16.72 -3.96 15.83
C ALA A 120 16.21 -5.40 15.81
N GLY A 121 15.93 -5.95 14.62
CA GLY A 121 15.43 -7.31 14.42
C GLY A 121 13.92 -7.46 14.73
N VAL A 122 13.21 -6.37 15.02
CA VAL A 122 11.75 -6.36 15.08
C VAL A 122 11.21 -5.88 13.75
N HIS A 123 10.39 -6.70 13.11
CA HIS A 123 9.80 -6.45 11.80
C HIS A 123 8.29 -6.52 11.86
N VAL A 124 7.63 -5.72 11.05
CA VAL A 124 6.21 -5.86 10.70
C VAL A 124 6.09 -6.34 9.27
N LEU A 125 4.91 -6.78 8.87
CA LEU A 125 4.67 -7.20 7.49
C LEU A 125 3.36 -6.60 6.99
N ARG A 126 3.48 -5.57 6.17
CA ARG A 126 2.36 -4.89 5.52
C ARG A 126 2.65 -4.51 4.08
N THR A 127 3.88 -4.04 3.81
CA THR A 127 4.32 -3.52 2.51
C THR A 127 5.29 -4.48 1.84
N VAL A 128 5.55 -4.27 0.55
CA VAL A 128 6.57 -5.03 -0.18
C VAL A 128 7.97 -4.72 0.38
N ASP A 129 8.20 -3.50 0.86
CA ASP A 129 9.45 -3.12 1.49
C ASP A 129 9.64 -3.84 2.84
N ASP A 130 8.55 -3.98 3.64
CA ASP A 130 8.59 -4.80 4.85
C ASP A 130 8.94 -6.26 4.55
N ALA A 131 8.33 -6.84 3.50
CA ALA A 131 8.60 -8.21 3.10
C ALA A 131 10.05 -8.41 2.65
N THR A 132 10.59 -7.45 1.90
CA THR A 132 12.00 -7.46 1.45
C THR A 132 12.96 -7.33 2.64
N ALA A 133 12.69 -6.40 3.55
CA ALA A 133 13.50 -6.22 4.76
C ALA A 133 13.47 -7.47 5.67
N LEU A 134 12.27 -8.06 5.84
CA LEU A 134 12.11 -9.28 6.63
C LEU A 134 12.81 -10.47 5.97
N ALA A 135 12.71 -10.65 4.65
CA ALA A 135 13.42 -11.69 3.92
C ALA A 135 14.94 -11.58 4.12
N GLY A 136 15.50 -10.36 3.99
CA GLY A 136 16.91 -10.12 4.24
C GLY A 136 17.34 -10.38 5.70
N ALA A 137 16.45 -10.11 6.68
CA ALA A 137 16.73 -10.39 8.08
C ALA A 137 16.65 -11.89 8.43
N LEU A 138 15.86 -12.65 7.67
CA LEU A 138 15.77 -14.11 7.82
C LEU A 138 16.93 -14.86 7.19
N ASP A 139 17.65 -14.24 6.24
CA ASP A 139 18.82 -14.85 5.62
C ASP A 139 19.90 -15.11 6.68
N GLY A 140 20.23 -16.38 6.87
CA GLY A 140 21.18 -16.85 7.90
C GLY A 140 20.65 -16.79 9.34
N ALA A 141 19.41 -16.40 9.59
CA ALA A 141 18.81 -16.43 10.92
C ALA A 141 18.62 -17.87 11.43
N ARG A 142 18.95 -18.11 12.69
CA ARG A 142 18.78 -19.43 13.32
C ARG A 142 17.40 -19.63 13.94
N SER A 143 16.73 -18.54 14.29
CA SER A 143 15.43 -18.57 14.93
C SER A 143 14.67 -17.28 14.63
N ALA A 144 13.37 -17.40 14.59
CA ALA A 144 12.44 -16.28 14.50
C ALA A 144 11.31 -16.47 15.51
N VAL A 145 10.84 -15.38 16.11
CA VAL A 145 9.68 -15.37 16.98
C VAL A 145 8.58 -14.62 16.27
N VAL A 146 7.44 -15.27 16.05
CA VAL A 146 6.27 -14.65 15.43
C VAL A 146 5.29 -14.27 16.53
N VAL A 147 5.01 -12.98 16.64
CA VAL A 147 4.03 -12.46 17.61
C VAL A 147 2.69 -12.25 16.93
N GLY A 148 1.76 -13.14 17.21
CA GLY A 148 0.43 -13.20 16.60
C GLY A 148 0.19 -14.50 15.86
N ALA A 149 -0.92 -15.17 16.18
CA ALA A 149 -1.32 -16.45 15.62
C ALA A 149 -2.47 -16.32 14.60
N GLY A 150 -2.64 -15.15 14.00
CA GLY A 150 -3.57 -14.94 12.88
C GLY A 150 -3.01 -15.48 11.56
N PHE A 151 -3.79 -15.33 10.47
CA PHE A 151 -3.41 -15.85 9.15
C PHE A 151 -2.00 -15.43 8.72
N ILE A 152 -1.69 -14.13 8.78
CA ILE A 152 -0.36 -13.63 8.36
C ILE A 152 0.75 -14.23 9.23
N GLY A 153 0.59 -14.26 10.55
CA GLY A 153 1.59 -14.84 11.44
C GLY A 153 1.84 -16.33 11.18
N SER A 154 0.78 -17.10 10.92
CA SER A 154 0.89 -18.52 10.57
C SER A 154 1.58 -18.73 9.22
N GLU A 155 1.28 -17.89 8.22
CA GLU A 155 1.92 -17.92 6.91
C GLU A 155 3.41 -17.57 7.00
N VAL A 156 3.76 -16.51 7.75
CA VAL A 156 5.17 -16.15 8.01
C VAL A 156 5.92 -17.28 8.71
N ALA A 157 5.31 -17.89 9.74
CA ALA A 157 5.93 -19.03 10.44
C ALA A 157 6.17 -20.22 9.51
N ALA A 158 5.26 -20.49 8.58
CA ALA A 158 5.44 -21.52 7.55
C ALA A 158 6.57 -21.16 6.57
N SER A 159 6.60 -19.89 6.09
CA SER A 159 7.64 -19.39 5.16
C SER A 159 9.03 -19.40 5.79
N CYS A 160 9.16 -19.18 7.12
CA CYS A 160 10.44 -19.31 7.83
C CYS A 160 10.97 -20.75 7.90
N ARG A 161 10.17 -21.76 7.55
CA ARG A 161 10.54 -23.18 7.57
C ARG A 161 10.82 -23.74 6.17
N ALA A 162 10.52 -22.99 5.12
CA ALA A 162 10.77 -23.37 3.73
C ALA A 162 12.22 -23.10 3.34
#